data_972d34162631c69e6e50b0bb983c3de7
#
_entry.id   972d34162631c69e6e50b0bb983c3de7
#
_cell.length_a   1.000
_cell.length_b   1.000
_cell.length_c   1.000
_cell.angle_alpha   90.00
_cell.angle_beta   90.00
_cell.angle_gamma   90.00
#
_symmetry.space_group_name_H-M   'P 1'
#
loop_
_entity.id
_entity.type
_entity.pdbx_description
1 polymer ?
#
loop_
_entity_poly.entity_id
_entity_poly.type
_entity_poly.pdbx_seq_one_letter_code
_entity_poly.pdbx_strand_id
1 'polypeptide(L)'
;MLNIQEYVRPQSLEEAYELVQNRKNIIVGGMLWLKMMNRSVEKAIDLCDLHLDTIEEDDEQFTIGAMVTLRQLETHAGLNAYTHDAMKHSVEHIIGVQFRNCATVGGSIFARFGFWSGKMNNQDTRFANQY
;
A
#
# COMPACT_ATOMS: atom_id res chain seq x y z
N MET A 1 -15.87 -6.14 -15.92
CA MET A 1 -16.22 -5.91 -14.51
C MET A 1 -15.43 -6.87 -13.63
N LEU A 2 -14.94 -6.42 -12.51
CA LEU A 2 -14.26 -7.29 -11.55
C LEU A 2 -15.30 -8.24 -10.91
N ASN A 3 -15.01 -9.54 -10.97
CA ASN A 3 -15.83 -10.57 -10.35
C ASN A 3 -15.00 -11.30 -9.29
N ILE A 4 -15.46 -11.27 -8.05
CA ILE A 4 -14.81 -11.90 -6.90
C ILE A 4 -15.74 -13.02 -6.41
N GLN A 5 -15.24 -14.26 -6.34
CA GLN A 5 -16.03 -15.40 -5.89
C GLN A 5 -16.08 -15.49 -4.37
N GLU A 6 -14.96 -15.20 -3.70
CA GLU A 6 -14.83 -15.27 -2.26
C GLU A 6 -14.00 -14.10 -1.71
N TYR A 7 -14.39 -13.58 -0.56
CA TYR A 7 -13.65 -12.56 0.19
C TYR A 7 -13.07 -13.19 1.45
N VAL A 8 -11.76 -13.04 1.64
CA VAL A 8 -11.02 -13.67 2.76
C VAL A 8 -10.22 -12.62 3.52
N ARG A 9 -10.28 -12.70 4.85
CA ARG A 9 -9.48 -11.88 5.78
C ARG A 9 -8.55 -12.79 6.56
N PRO A 10 -7.30 -13.00 6.13
CA PRO A 10 -6.34 -13.84 6.83
C PRO A 10 -6.01 -13.24 8.21
N GLN A 11 -5.71 -14.10 9.16
CA GLN A 11 -5.37 -13.72 10.53
C GLN A 11 -3.86 -13.65 10.76
N SER A 12 -3.05 -14.09 9.78
CA SER A 12 -1.60 -14.02 9.83
C SER A 12 -0.99 -13.75 8.44
N LEU A 13 0.25 -13.29 8.43
CA LEU A 13 1.00 -13.09 7.19
C LEU A 13 1.28 -14.41 6.49
N GLU A 14 1.53 -15.48 7.24
CA GLU A 14 1.74 -16.82 6.72
C GLU A 14 0.51 -17.32 5.96
N GLU A 15 -0.68 -17.16 6.55
CA GLU A 15 -1.94 -17.51 5.90
C GLU A 15 -2.15 -16.69 4.61
N ALA A 16 -1.90 -15.38 4.66
CA ALA A 16 -1.98 -14.51 3.49
C ALA A 16 -1.00 -14.94 2.41
N TYR A 17 0.22 -15.32 2.79
CA TYR A 17 1.25 -15.80 1.86
C TYR A 17 0.84 -17.10 1.18
N GLU A 18 0.29 -18.06 1.93
CA GLU A 18 -0.21 -19.32 1.37
C GLU A 18 -1.33 -19.08 0.37
N LEU A 19 -2.28 -18.21 0.72
CA LEU A 19 -3.41 -17.87 -0.16
C LEU A 19 -2.95 -17.22 -1.47
N VAL A 20 -1.93 -16.37 -1.45
CA VAL A 20 -1.44 -15.67 -2.65
C VAL A 20 -0.64 -16.56 -3.60
N GLN A 21 -0.19 -17.74 -3.16
CA GLN A 21 0.47 -18.71 -4.05
C GLN A 21 -0.46 -19.19 -5.18
N ASN A 22 -1.77 -19.19 -4.96
CA ASN A 22 -2.73 -19.42 -6.04
C ASN A 22 -2.87 -18.13 -6.87
N ARG A 23 -2.42 -18.18 -8.13
CA ARG A 23 -2.43 -17.04 -9.07
C ARG A 23 -3.83 -16.51 -9.42
N LYS A 24 -4.87 -17.24 -9.09
CA LYS A 24 -6.26 -16.81 -9.25
C LYS A 24 -6.76 -15.96 -8.08
N ASN A 25 -6.01 -15.93 -6.98
CA ASN A 25 -6.26 -15.06 -5.84
C ASN A 25 -5.56 -13.72 -6.03
N ILE A 26 -6.05 -12.70 -5.35
CA ILE A 26 -5.46 -11.36 -5.40
C ILE A 26 -5.52 -10.70 -4.03
N ILE A 27 -4.42 -10.02 -3.67
CA ILE A 27 -4.42 -9.14 -2.50
C ILE A 27 -5.16 -7.86 -2.87
N VAL A 28 -6.02 -7.42 -1.98
CA VAL A 28 -6.74 -6.15 -2.11
C VAL A 28 -6.24 -5.12 -1.08
N GLY A 29 -5.94 -3.93 -1.57
CA GLY A 29 -5.70 -2.75 -0.75
C GLY A 29 -6.89 -1.80 -0.84
N GLY A 30 -6.69 -0.57 -1.27
CA GLY A 30 -7.77 0.39 -1.48
C GLY A 30 -8.72 0.09 -2.66
N MET A 31 -8.44 -0.90 -3.46
CA MET A 31 -9.22 -1.35 -4.64
C MET A 31 -9.45 -0.30 -5.74
N LEU A 32 -8.79 0.84 -5.70
CA LEU A 32 -9.07 1.97 -6.59
C LEU A 32 -8.89 1.65 -8.08
N TRP A 33 -7.83 0.92 -8.40
CA TRP A 33 -7.56 0.47 -9.77
C TRP A 33 -8.16 -0.91 -10.04
N LEU A 34 -8.12 -1.78 -9.03
CA LEU A 34 -8.60 -3.15 -9.18
C LEU A 34 -10.08 -3.21 -9.55
N LYS A 35 -10.90 -2.36 -8.94
CA LYS A 35 -12.36 -2.30 -9.25
C LYS A 35 -12.68 -1.94 -10.71
N MET A 36 -11.75 -1.30 -11.41
CA MET A 36 -11.93 -0.92 -12.82
C MET A 36 -11.45 -2.02 -13.80
N MET A 37 -10.82 -3.07 -13.29
CA MET A 37 -10.35 -4.17 -14.13
C MET A 37 -11.52 -5.07 -14.55
N ASN A 38 -11.41 -5.61 -15.77
CA ASN A 38 -12.30 -6.66 -16.24
C ASN A 38 -11.63 -8.02 -16.00
N ARG A 39 -11.79 -8.55 -14.79
CA ARG A 39 -11.11 -9.77 -14.34
C ARG A 39 -11.97 -10.57 -13.38
N SER A 40 -11.88 -11.90 -13.45
CA SER A 40 -12.43 -12.80 -12.44
C SER A 40 -11.31 -13.31 -11.55
N VAL A 41 -11.54 -13.27 -10.23
CA VAL A 41 -10.62 -13.79 -9.21
C VAL A 41 -11.36 -14.77 -8.31
N GLU A 42 -10.68 -15.80 -7.84
CA GLU A 42 -11.28 -16.76 -6.91
C GLU A 42 -11.41 -16.14 -5.52
N LYS A 43 -10.31 -15.66 -4.96
CA LYS A 43 -10.32 -15.02 -3.63
C LYS A 43 -9.73 -13.62 -3.68
N ALA A 44 -10.45 -12.68 -3.06
CA ALA A 44 -9.92 -11.38 -2.69
C ALA A 44 -9.40 -11.47 -1.25
N ILE A 45 -8.10 -11.29 -1.08
CA ILE A 45 -7.41 -11.40 0.21
C ILE A 45 -7.25 -9.99 0.77
N ASP A 46 -7.96 -9.68 1.85
CA ASP A 46 -7.89 -8.39 2.52
C ASP A 46 -6.98 -8.47 3.76
N LEU A 47 -5.98 -7.63 3.81
CA LEU A 47 -4.97 -7.60 4.87
C LEU A 47 -5.36 -6.71 6.06
N CYS A 48 -6.59 -6.23 6.13
CA CYS A 48 -7.01 -5.25 7.14
C CYS A 48 -6.86 -5.73 8.60
N ASP A 49 -6.91 -7.04 8.85
CA ASP A 49 -6.76 -7.60 10.20
C ASP A 49 -5.29 -7.80 10.63
N LEU A 50 -4.34 -7.54 9.75
CA LEU A 50 -2.91 -7.76 10.01
C LEU A 50 -2.20 -6.54 10.59
N HIS A 51 -2.92 -5.44 10.87
CA HIS A 51 -2.36 -4.22 11.46
C HIS A 51 -1.18 -3.64 10.67
N LEU A 52 -1.28 -3.69 9.32
CA LEU A 52 -0.26 -3.16 8.40
C LEU A 52 -0.54 -1.70 7.97
N ASP A 53 -1.38 -0.99 8.69
CA ASP A 53 -1.83 0.37 8.41
C ASP A 53 -1.21 1.43 9.33
N THR A 54 -0.08 1.10 9.95
CA THR A 54 0.63 1.97 10.89
C THR A 54 1.96 2.45 10.34
N ILE A 55 2.37 3.64 10.76
CA ILE A 55 3.72 4.18 10.59
C ILE A 55 4.35 4.23 11.99
N GLU A 56 5.37 3.43 12.20
CA GLU A 56 6.14 3.38 13.43
C GLU A 56 7.43 4.19 13.26
N GLU A 57 7.77 4.96 14.27
CA GLU A 57 8.95 5.82 14.29
C GLU A 57 9.81 5.44 15.51
N ASP A 58 11.07 5.15 15.28
CA ASP A 58 12.09 4.98 16.32
C ASP A 58 13.28 5.92 16.06
N ASP A 59 14.33 5.83 16.89
CA ASP A 59 15.50 6.72 16.80
C ASP A 59 16.30 6.55 15.50
N GLU A 60 16.13 5.46 14.77
CA GLU A 60 16.96 5.10 13.62
C GLU A 60 16.17 4.99 12.31
N GLN A 61 14.86 4.67 12.37
CA GLN A 61 14.09 4.35 11.17
C GLN A 61 12.59 4.64 11.31
N PHE A 62 11.95 4.73 10.15
CA PHE A 62 10.49 4.67 10.02
C PHE A 62 10.09 3.31 9.43
N THR A 63 9.17 2.62 10.09
CA THR A 63 8.58 1.38 9.58
C THR A 63 7.18 1.67 9.08
N ILE A 64 6.97 1.51 7.77
CA ILE A 64 5.71 1.86 7.10
C ILE A 64 5.02 0.58 6.66
N GLY A 65 3.84 0.33 7.19
CA GLY A 65 3.04 -0.84 6.83
C GLY A 65 2.50 -0.76 5.39
N ALA A 66 2.32 -1.92 4.76
CA ALA A 66 1.85 -2.00 3.38
C ALA A 66 0.44 -1.44 3.16
N MET A 67 -0.41 -1.44 4.20
CA MET A 67 -1.77 -0.91 4.16
C MET A 67 -1.86 0.56 4.61
N VAL A 68 -0.75 1.21 4.91
CA VAL A 68 -0.69 2.66 5.14
C VAL A 68 -1.19 3.37 3.90
N THR A 69 -2.09 4.34 4.09
CA THR A 69 -2.63 5.12 2.97
C THR A 69 -1.66 6.22 2.54
N LEU A 70 -1.78 6.67 1.30
CA LEU A 70 -1.02 7.81 0.80
C LEU A 70 -1.33 9.07 1.62
N ARG A 71 -2.56 9.20 2.12
CA ARG A 71 -2.94 10.30 2.98
C ARG A 71 -2.22 10.28 4.33
N GLN A 72 -2.03 9.12 4.92
CA GLN A 72 -1.23 8.98 6.15
C GLN A 72 0.23 9.42 5.93
N LEU A 73 0.84 9.05 4.80
CA LEU A 73 2.18 9.55 4.44
C LEU A 73 2.21 11.07 4.29
N GLU A 74 1.22 11.63 3.59
CA GLU A 74 1.11 13.07 3.34
C GLU A 74 1.02 13.88 4.63
N THR A 75 0.35 13.35 5.66
CA THR A 75 0.03 14.07 6.89
C THR A 75 0.89 13.67 8.11
N HIS A 76 1.78 12.68 7.98
CA HIS A 76 2.60 12.22 9.10
C HIS A 76 3.68 13.24 9.46
N ALA A 77 3.58 13.84 10.65
CA ALA A 77 4.43 14.94 11.06
C ALA A 77 5.93 14.56 11.13
N GLY A 78 6.26 13.45 11.81
CA GLY A 78 7.65 13.00 11.97
C GLY A 78 8.32 12.66 10.65
N LEU A 79 7.65 11.91 9.78
CA LEU A 79 8.17 11.53 8.48
C LEU A 79 8.42 12.77 7.58
N ASN A 80 7.50 13.73 7.60
CA ASN A 80 7.63 14.94 6.80
C ASN A 80 8.70 15.89 7.35
N ALA A 81 8.85 15.98 8.67
CA ALA A 81 9.96 16.72 9.28
C ALA A 81 11.32 16.12 8.90
N TYR A 82 11.46 14.80 8.98
CA TYR A 82 12.70 14.11 8.62
C TYR A 82 13.05 14.26 7.14
N THR A 83 12.06 14.16 6.26
CA THR A 83 12.25 14.23 4.80
C THR A 83 12.18 15.65 4.23
N HIS A 84 12.11 16.68 5.07
CA HIS A 84 11.91 18.08 4.63
C HIS A 84 10.73 18.22 3.66
N ASP A 85 9.59 17.62 4.02
CA ASP A 85 8.35 17.55 3.22
C ASP A 85 8.46 16.80 1.88
N ALA A 86 9.59 16.15 1.58
CA ALA A 86 9.74 15.42 0.33
C ALA A 86 8.71 14.29 0.19
N MET A 87 8.40 13.58 1.28
CA MET A 87 7.39 12.53 1.27
C MET A 87 6.00 13.11 0.96
N LYS A 88 5.60 14.19 1.64
CA LYS A 88 4.36 14.91 1.37
C LYS A 88 4.27 15.34 -0.09
N HIS A 89 5.28 16.03 -0.59
CA HIS A 89 5.30 16.54 -1.97
C HIS A 89 5.29 15.42 -3.01
N SER A 90 5.78 14.23 -2.68
CA SER A 90 5.73 13.08 -3.59
C SER A 90 4.33 12.52 -3.81
N VAL A 91 3.41 12.70 -2.85
CA VAL A 91 2.08 12.11 -2.88
C VAL A 91 0.93 13.13 -2.98
N GLU A 92 1.10 14.37 -2.53
CA GLU A 92 0.01 15.36 -2.38
C GLU A 92 -0.75 15.70 -3.68
N HIS A 93 -0.12 15.49 -4.83
CA HIS A 93 -0.74 15.74 -6.14
C HIS A 93 -1.27 14.47 -6.82
N ILE A 94 -1.25 13.32 -6.13
CA ILE A 94 -1.84 12.09 -6.66
C ILE A 94 -3.35 12.17 -6.58
N ILE A 95 -3.97 12.48 -7.72
CA ILE A 95 -5.42 12.60 -7.94
C ILE A 95 -6.06 13.58 -6.94
N GLY A 96 -6.69 13.09 -5.88
CA GLY A 96 -7.36 13.89 -4.87
C GLY A 96 -7.32 13.25 -3.49
N VAL A 97 -7.76 13.99 -2.46
CA VAL A 97 -7.73 13.52 -1.06
C VAL A 97 -8.53 12.23 -0.89
N GLN A 98 -9.71 12.13 -1.50
CA GLN A 98 -10.53 10.90 -1.40
C GLN A 98 -9.81 9.68 -1.98
N PHE A 99 -9.08 9.86 -3.08
CA PHE A 99 -8.26 8.81 -3.65
C PHE A 99 -7.12 8.42 -2.70
N ARG A 100 -6.39 9.40 -2.17
CA ARG A 100 -5.28 9.18 -1.24
C ARG A 100 -5.70 8.58 0.10
N ASN A 101 -6.94 8.81 0.54
CA ASN A 101 -7.49 8.16 1.73
C ASN A 101 -7.66 6.64 1.57
N CYS A 102 -7.74 6.14 0.36
CA CYS A 102 -7.94 4.72 0.06
C CYS A 102 -6.71 4.05 -0.54
N ALA A 103 -5.94 4.76 -1.38
CA ALA A 103 -4.74 4.22 -2.01
C ALA A 103 -3.69 3.87 -0.94
N THR A 104 -3.15 2.66 -1.02
CA THR A 104 -2.16 2.15 -0.08
C THR A 104 -0.74 2.18 -0.64
N VAL A 105 0.24 2.26 0.25
CA VAL A 105 1.68 2.19 -0.10
C VAL A 105 1.98 0.88 -0.81
N GLY A 106 1.56 -0.25 -0.25
CA GLY A 106 1.76 -1.57 -0.84
C GLY A 106 1.15 -1.70 -2.23
N GLY A 107 -0.09 -1.23 -2.41
CA GLY A 107 -0.76 -1.25 -3.71
C GLY A 107 -0.06 -0.38 -4.75
N SER A 108 0.44 0.78 -4.36
CA SER A 108 1.16 1.70 -5.25
C SER A 108 2.51 1.13 -5.70
N ILE A 109 3.26 0.51 -4.79
CA ILE A 109 4.55 -0.13 -5.10
C ILE A 109 4.34 -1.36 -5.98
N PHE A 110 3.38 -2.21 -5.63
CA PHE A 110 3.07 -3.43 -6.40
C PHE A 110 2.65 -3.12 -7.83
N ALA A 111 1.81 -2.12 -8.00
CA ALA A 111 1.32 -1.73 -9.32
C ALA A 111 2.37 -1.00 -10.18
N ARG A 112 3.51 -0.62 -9.60
CA ARG A 112 4.61 0.07 -10.31
C ARG A 112 4.16 1.32 -11.07
N PHE A 113 3.28 2.12 -10.49
CA PHE A 113 2.84 3.35 -11.13
C PHE A 113 4.00 4.33 -11.29
N GLY A 114 4.24 4.80 -12.52
CA GLY A 114 5.40 5.62 -12.90
C GLY A 114 5.50 6.96 -12.18
N PHE A 115 4.39 7.54 -11.70
CA PHE A 115 4.41 8.77 -10.90
C PHE A 115 4.98 8.57 -9.49
N TRP A 116 5.00 7.34 -9.00
CA TRP A 116 5.63 6.98 -7.73
C TRP A 116 7.13 6.73 -7.89
N SER A 117 7.53 6.07 -8.97
CA SER A 117 8.94 5.69 -9.21
C SER A 117 9.83 6.85 -9.67
N GLY A 118 9.26 7.92 -10.22
CA GLY A 118 10.04 9.01 -10.84
C GLY A 118 10.52 10.09 -9.86
N LYS A 119 10.01 10.14 -8.63
CA LYS A 119 10.34 11.21 -7.67
C LYS A 119 11.10 10.73 -6.42
N MET A 120 11.25 9.43 -6.23
CA MET A 120 12.00 8.89 -5.10
C MET A 120 13.41 8.53 -5.55
N ASN A 121 14.38 9.37 -5.22
CA ASN A 121 15.78 9.04 -5.39
C ASN A 121 16.11 7.80 -4.55
N ASN A 122 16.73 6.81 -5.18
CA ASN A 122 17.09 5.50 -4.62
C ASN A 122 17.97 5.55 -3.34
N GLN A 123 18.31 6.71 -2.84
CA GLN A 123 19.21 6.86 -1.68
C GLN A 123 18.49 7.04 -0.34
N ASP A 124 17.23 7.50 -0.34
CA ASP A 124 16.53 7.84 0.91
C ASP A 124 15.37 6.89 1.26
N THR A 125 15.08 5.91 0.42
CA THR A 125 14.02 4.94 0.66
C THR A 125 14.57 3.55 0.93
N ARG A 126 15.07 3.34 2.13
CA ARG A 126 15.09 2.00 2.70
C ARG A 126 13.66 1.63 3.11
N PHE A 127 12.78 1.48 2.13
CA PHE A 127 11.61 0.66 2.37
C PHE A 127 12.14 -0.73 2.62
N ALA A 128 11.99 -1.21 3.83
CA ALA A 128 12.31 -2.58 4.15
C ALA A 128 11.52 -3.46 3.17
N ASN A 129 12.19 -3.99 2.15
CA ASN A 129 11.69 -5.10 1.36
C ASN A 129 11.60 -6.30 2.30
N GLN A 130 10.55 -6.35 3.09
CA GLN A 130 10.25 -7.50 3.92
C GLN A 130 9.22 -8.42 3.28
N TYR A 131 8.93 -8.24 1.99
CA TYR A 131 8.04 -9.19 1.29
C TYR A 131 8.46 -9.32 -0.18
#